data_0e1b8588eae34308b65be7eae2b25191
#
_entry.id   0e1b8588eae34308b65be7eae2b25191
#
_cell.length_a   1.000
_cell.length_b   1.000
_cell.length_c   1.000
_cell.angle_alpha   90.00
_cell.angle_beta   90.00
_cell.angle_gamma   90.00
#
_symmetry.space_group_name_H-M   'P 1'
#
loop_
_entity.id
_entity.type
_entity.pdbx_description
1 polymer ?
#
loop_
_entity_poly.entity_id
_entity_poly.type
_entity_poly.pdbx_seq_one_letter_code
_entity_poly.pdbx_strand_id
1 'polypeptide(L)'
;MNILDRINKPNDIKDIDREDLPELADEIREFLVSHVSETGGHLAPNLGCVELTMALHRVLDFPEDKLIWDVGHQSYVHKILTGRKNEMGTLRQFGGMSGFPKTSESSCDAFNTGHSSTSISAALGMACARSIKGTNEKIAAVIGDGSFTGGMVYEAMNNMADIKTGCLVVLNDNNMSIDRNVGGMSTYLSKIRVGQQYNDFKGNVEKILMKIPVAGEHLARGLKKSKDSIKQIFVPGMFFEELGVTYIGPIDGHDIDVMEATFRKALKLNRPILVHVKTVKGKGYTHAERHPSYFHGIDPFDIQTGKVMKDRKVMTNTGVFARKLVELGKADPRITAITAAMGKGTGVAAFAAEFPDRAFDVGIAEEHAVTFAAGLATSGLVPVVAIYSSFLQRAYDQILHDVCLQKLHVIFAIDRSGLVGADGDTHQGIFDTAFLSHIPNMTIIAPKNRYELTRAMEWAVAYDGPVALKYSRGEAYYGLKEYNVDIEYGRSEMIHRGQKLAIVAVGNMVQEAEKVYDRLLADGTNVTFVNARFLKPIDTDMIDELSKDHKHIVVIEEEIKHGGYGSLVEEYVMDRHLDVDVTVCAIEDTFVQHGSVEELRRMLKLDADSLYDRIKHIISTDCTE
;
A
#
# COMPACT_ATOMS: atom_id res chain seq x y z
N MET A 1 18.34 -23.14 -27.13
CA MET A 1 17.11 -23.29 -26.30
C MET A 1 17.44 -22.59 -25.00
N ASN A 2 16.70 -21.59 -24.62
CA ASN A 2 17.00 -20.85 -23.41
C ASN A 2 16.80 -21.77 -22.17
N ILE A 3 17.62 -21.58 -21.17
CA ILE A 3 17.52 -22.38 -19.93
C ILE A 3 16.16 -22.14 -19.25
N LEU A 4 15.62 -20.92 -19.32
CA LEU A 4 14.31 -20.55 -18.82
C LEU A 4 13.17 -21.37 -19.46
N ASP A 5 13.33 -21.87 -20.69
CA ASP A 5 12.33 -22.72 -21.34
C ASP A 5 12.11 -24.06 -20.59
N ARG A 6 13.11 -24.50 -19.81
CA ARG A 6 13.06 -25.72 -18.99
C ARG A 6 12.26 -25.53 -17.68
N ILE A 7 11.93 -24.30 -17.29
CA ILE A 7 11.14 -23.97 -16.09
C ILE A 7 9.66 -23.90 -16.47
N ASN A 8 8.87 -24.90 -16.16
CA ASN A 8 7.45 -25.00 -16.51
C ASN A 8 6.51 -25.34 -15.35
N LYS A 9 7.06 -25.81 -14.23
CA LYS A 9 6.31 -26.16 -13.01
C LYS A 9 7.18 -25.89 -11.76
N PRO A 10 6.58 -25.90 -10.56
CA PRO A 10 7.33 -25.76 -9.32
C PRO A 10 8.44 -26.82 -9.23
N ASN A 11 9.57 -26.40 -8.67
CA ASN A 11 10.78 -27.20 -8.43
C ASN A 11 11.63 -27.53 -9.66
N ASP A 12 11.25 -27.23 -10.90
CA ASP A 12 12.07 -27.47 -12.09
C ASP A 12 13.48 -26.85 -11.99
N ILE A 13 13.64 -25.75 -11.28
CA ILE A 13 14.95 -25.11 -11.06
C ILE A 13 15.97 -26.03 -10.35
N LYS A 14 15.50 -27.06 -9.64
CA LYS A 14 16.37 -28.02 -8.94
C LYS A 14 17.11 -28.94 -9.91
N ASP A 15 16.55 -29.12 -11.11
CA ASP A 15 17.12 -29.94 -12.18
C ASP A 15 18.04 -29.12 -13.11
N ILE A 16 18.25 -27.83 -12.83
CA ILE A 16 19.19 -26.99 -13.57
C ILE A 16 20.58 -27.15 -12.95
N ASP A 17 21.57 -27.38 -13.82
CA ASP A 17 22.96 -27.52 -13.40
C ASP A 17 23.49 -26.22 -12.78
N ARG A 18 24.41 -26.34 -11.83
CA ARG A 18 24.95 -25.16 -11.11
C ARG A 18 25.65 -24.17 -12.04
N GLU A 19 26.30 -24.69 -13.08
CA GLU A 19 27.03 -23.88 -14.06
C GLU A 19 26.08 -23.03 -14.90
N ASP A 20 24.83 -23.45 -15.09
CA ASP A 20 23.80 -22.79 -15.88
C ASP A 20 23.02 -21.71 -15.07
N LEU A 21 23.14 -21.69 -13.74
CA LEU A 21 22.36 -20.78 -12.90
C LEU A 21 22.64 -19.28 -13.15
N PRO A 22 23.86 -18.84 -13.40
CA PRO A 22 24.13 -17.44 -13.76
C PRO A 22 23.44 -17.03 -15.07
N GLU A 23 23.48 -17.89 -16.11
CA GLU A 23 22.80 -17.64 -17.37
C GLU A 23 21.27 -17.61 -17.20
N LEU A 24 20.71 -18.55 -16.43
CA LEU A 24 19.28 -18.52 -16.08
C LEU A 24 18.87 -17.22 -15.36
N ALA A 25 19.71 -16.69 -14.48
CA ALA A 25 19.43 -15.43 -13.79
C ALA A 25 19.38 -14.25 -14.77
N ASP A 26 20.25 -14.23 -15.77
CA ASP A 26 20.25 -13.19 -16.80
C ASP A 26 19.04 -13.34 -17.74
N GLU A 27 18.70 -14.56 -18.17
CA GLU A 27 17.48 -14.83 -18.96
C GLU A 27 16.20 -14.40 -18.22
N ILE A 28 16.11 -14.64 -16.90
CA ILE A 28 14.97 -14.17 -16.08
C ILE A 28 14.92 -12.65 -16.06
N ARG A 29 16.05 -11.94 -15.97
CA ARG A 29 16.09 -10.47 -16.00
C ARG A 29 15.61 -9.91 -17.33
N GLU A 30 16.12 -10.47 -18.44
CA GLU A 30 15.70 -10.08 -19.79
C GLU A 30 14.19 -10.30 -19.97
N PHE A 31 13.70 -11.44 -19.52
CA PHE A 31 12.27 -11.78 -19.54
C PHE A 31 11.43 -10.77 -18.73
N LEU A 32 11.86 -10.43 -17.52
CA LEU A 32 11.18 -9.43 -16.67
C LEU A 32 11.17 -8.04 -17.31
N VAL A 33 12.31 -7.58 -17.83
CA VAL A 33 12.40 -6.27 -18.50
C VAL A 33 11.47 -6.22 -19.70
N SER A 34 11.46 -7.27 -20.53
CA SER A 34 10.59 -7.35 -21.71
C SER A 34 9.10 -7.24 -21.31
N HIS A 35 8.62 -8.12 -20.42
CA HIS A 35 7.19 -8.19 -20.08
C HIS A 35 6.72 -6.96 -19.29
N VAL A 36 7.49 -6.50 -18.29
CA VAL A 36 7.12 -5.32 -17.49
C VAL A 36 7.20 -4.03 -18.34
N SER A 37 8.00 -3.98 -19.40
CA SER A 37 7.99 -2.85 -20.32
C SER A 37 6.65 -2.68 -21.04
N GLU A 38 5.92 -3.78 -21.25
CA GLU A 38 4.61 -3.80 -21.93
C GLU A 38 3.43 -3.65 -20.95
N THR A 39 3.50 -4.36 -19.80
CA THR A 39 2.39 -4.39 -18.82
C THR A 39 2.46 -3.28 -17.76
N GLY A 40 3.64 -2.71 -17.55
CA GLY A 40 3.95 -1.98 -16.33
C GLY A 40 4.13 -2.94 -15.13
N GLY A 41 4.60 -2.42 -13.99
CA GLY A 41 4.74 -3.23 -12.78
C GLY A 41 5.94 -2.84 -11.92
N HIS A 42 6.30 -3.72 -10.98
CA HIS A 42 7.37 -3.50 -10.00
C HIS A 42 8.69 -4.08 -10.54
N LEU A 43 9.41 -3.32 -11.40
CA LEU A 43 10.58 -3.85 -12.09
C LEU A 43 11.83 -3.93 -11.20
N ALA A 44 12.27 -2.79 -10.64
CA ALA A 44 13.54 -2.73 -9.90
C ALA A 44 13.61 -3.66 -8.67
N PRO A 45 12.53 -3.83 -7.87
CA PRO A 45 12.53 -4.80 -6.77
C PRO A 45 12.74 -6.24 -7.24
N ASN A 46 12.10 -6.64 -8.34
CA ASN A 46 12.19 -7.99 -8.89
C ASN A 46 13.58 -8.28 -9.48
N LEU A 47 14.15 -7.35 -10.23
CA LEU A 47 15.52 -7.48 -10.77
C LEU A 47 16.57 -7.67 -9.67
N GLY A 48 16.37 -7.02 -8.53
CA GLY A 48 17.26 -7.15 -7.36
C GLY A 48 17.17 -8.49 -6.63
N CYS A 49 16.06 -9.24 -6.79
CA CYS A 49 15.79 -10.46 -6.03
C CYS A 49 15.92 -11.75 -6.86
N VAL A 50 16.45 -11.70 -8.07
CA VAL A 50 16.49 -12.87 -8.96
C VAL A 50 17.25 -14.02 -8.32
N GLU A 51 18.54 -13.85 -7.98
CA GLU A 51 19.36 -14.90 -7.39
C GLU A 51 18.86 -15.31 -6.00
N LEU A 52 18.36 -14.36 -5.21
CA LEU A 52 17.75 -14.64 -3.90
C LEU A 52 16.57 -15.60 -4.05
N THR A 53 15.68 -15.33 -5.01
CA THR A 53 14.50 -16.17 -5.26
C THR A 53 14.91 -17.54 -5.79
N MET A 54 15.86 -17.59 -6.72
CA MET A 54 16.43 -18.85 -7.23
C MET A 54 17.01 -19.72 -6.10
N ALA A 55 17.80 -19.13 -5.20
CA ALA A 55 18.41 -19.84 -4.08
C ALA A 55 17.34 -20.40 -3.12
N LEU A 56 16.27 -19.64 -2.82
CA LEU A 56 15.15 -20.12 -2.02
C LEU A 56 14.43 -21.28 -2.70
N HIS A 57 14.16 -21.20 -4.00
CA HIS A 57 13.50 -22.26 -4.77
C HIS A 57 14.34 -23.54 -4.92
N ARG A 58 15.67 -23.44 -4.85
CA ARG A 58 16.56 -24.61 -4.81
C ARG A 58 16.58 -25.31 -3.43
N VAL A 59 16.10 -24.63 -2.38
CA VAL A 59 16.12 -25.13 -0.98
C VAL A 59 14.74 -25.57 -0.50
N LEU A 60 13.70 -24.88 -0.93
CA LEU A 60 12.31 -25.15 -0.56
C LEU A 60 11.65 -26.11 -1.56
N ASP A 61 10.70 -26.91 -1.09
CA ASP A 61 9.90 -27.85 -1.87
C ASP A 61 8.47 -27.34 -1.98
N PHE A 62 8.10 -26.81 -3.17
CA PHE A 62 6.76 -26.26 -3.40
C PHE A 62 5.79 -27.32 -3.93
N PRO A 63 4.52 -27.29 -3.51
CA PRO A 63 3.85 -26.30 -2.62
C PRO A 63 3.89 -26.63 -1.12
N GLU A 64 4.61 -27.69 -0.70
CA GLU A 64 4.63 -28.18 0.68
C GLU A 64 5.25 -27.15 1.63
N ASP A 65 6.45 -26.66 1.30
CA ASP A 65 7.13 -25.61 2.05
C ASP A 65 6.46 -24.24 1.82
N LYS A 66 6.56 -23.34 2.80
CA LYS A 66 5.86 -22.05 2.79
C LYS A 66 6.83 -20.89 2.66
N LEU A 67 6.65 -20.10 1.62
CA LEU A 67 7.38 -18.87 1.36
C LEU A 67 6.43 -17.67 1.39
N ILE A 68 6.63 -16.76 2.34
CA ILE A 68 5.84 -15.55 2.48
C ILE A 68 6.68 -14.34 2.03
N TRP A 69 6.15 -13.57 1.11
CA TRP A 69 6.76 -12.34 0.63
C TRP A 69 6.16 -11.15 1.37
N ASP A 70 6.98 -10.34 2.05
CA ASP A 70 6.52 -9.10 2.64
C ASP A 70 6.18 -8.07 1.54
N VAL A 71 5.05 -7.40 1.63
CA VAL A 71 4.44 -6.63 0.53
C VAL A 71 4.12 -7.51 -0.67
N GLY A 72 5.09 -8.25 -1.19
CA GLY A 72 4.94 -9.19 -2.29
C GLY A 72 5.15 -8.60 -3.70
N HIS A 73 5.44 -7.31 -3.82
CA HIS A 73 5.72 -6.65 -5.10
C HIS A 73 7.00 -7.16 -5.79
N GLN A 74 7.89 -7.87 -5.07
CA GLN A 74 9.12 -8.49 -5.55
C GLN A 74 8.98 -9.99 -5.85
N SER A 75 7.76 -10.51 -6.03
CA SER A 75 7.48 -11.94 -6.17
C SER A 75 7.37 -12.43 -7.63
N TYR A 76 7.69 -11.61 -8.64
CA TYR A 76 7.52 -12.03 -10.04
C TYR A 76 8.42 -13.20 -10.41
N VAL A 77 9.66 -13.24 -9.91
CA VAL A 77 10.55 -14.38 -10.09
C VAL A 77 9.97 -15.66 -9.48
N HIS A 78 9.34 -15.55 -8.30
CA HIS A 78 8.61 -16.67 -7.69
C HIS A 78 7.47 -17.17 -8.59
N LYS A 79 6.69 -16.26 -9.19
CA LYS A 79 5.63 -16.63 -10.15
C LYS A 79 6.21 -17.34 -11.38
N ILE A 80 7.32 -16.86 -11.95
CA ILE A 80 8.03 -17.50 -13.05
C ILE A 80 8.47 -18.91 -12.67
N LEU A 81 9.16 -19.07 -11.54
CA LEU A 81 9.72 -20.35 -11.08
C LEU A 81 8.67 -21.35 -10.59
N THR A 82 7.43 -20.91 -10.42
CA THR A 82 6.27 -21.78 -10.10
C THR A 82 5.42 -22.11 -11.32
N GLY A 83 5.93 -21.84 -12.54
CA GLY A 83 5.33 -22.28 -13.81
C GLY A 83 4.39 -21.28 -14.46
N ARG A 84 4.27 -20.03 -13.92
CA ARG A 84 3.35 -18.98 -14.43
C ARG A 84 4.00 -18.03 -15.44
N LYS A 85 5.18 -18.35 -15.98
CA LYS A 85 5.89 -17.46 -16.93
C LYS A 85 5.05 -17.08 -18.15
N ASN A 86 4.22 -18.00 -18.65
CA ASN A 86 3.39 -17.77 -19.85
C ASN A 86 2.23 -16.79 -19.60
N GLU A 87 1.90 -16.51 -18.33
CA GLU A 87 0.85 -15.57 -17.93
C GLU A 87 1.39 -14.16 -17.70
N MET A 88 2.72 -13.96 -17.73
CA MET A 88 3.35 -12.67 -17.44
C MET A 88 2.89 -11.53 -18.36
N GLY A 89 2.45 -11.84 -19.58
CA GLY A 89 1.85 -10.86 -20.49
C GLY A 89 0.50 -10.29 -20.02
N THR A 90 -0.13 -10.91 -19.01
CA THR A 90 -1.39 -10.45 -18.40
C THR A 90 -1.19 -9.81 -17.02
N LEU A 91 0.06 -9.58 -16.62
CA LEU A 91 0.40 -9.05 -15.30
C LEU A 91 -0.32 -7.72 -15.02
N ARG A 92 -1.06 -7.64 -13.91
CA ARG A 92 -1.81 -6.47 -13.44
C ARG A 92 -2.92 -5.99 -14.39
N GLN A 93 -3.30 -6.81 -15.38
CA GLN A 93 -4.41 -6.53 -16.29
C GLN A 93 -5.69 -7.20 -15.78
N PHE A 94 -6.84 -6.62 -16.12
CA PHE A 94 -8.14 -7.14 -15.72
C PHE A 94 -8.31 -8.63 -16.08
N GLY A 95 -8.64 -9.46 -15.10
CA GLY A 95 -8.78 -10.91 -15.27
C GLY A 95 -7.47 -11.66 -15.49
N GLY A 96 -6.33 -10.99 -15.45
CA GLY A 96 -4.99 -11.55 -15.60
C GLY A 96 -4.30 -11.82 -14.26
N MET A 97 -2.98 -11.98 -14.31
CA MET A 97 -2.13 -12.29 -13.16
C MET A 97 -1.94 -11.07 -12.24
N SER A 98 -2.11 -11.27 -10.93
CA SER A 98 -1.89 -10.24 -9.91
C SER A 98 -0.42 -9.80 -9.83
N GLY A 99 -0.19 -8.54 -9.49
CA GLY A 99 1.14 -7.99 -9.18
C GLY A 99 1.70 -8.42 -7.81
N PHE A 100 0.93 -9.20 -7.04
CA PHE A 100 1.27 -9.69 -5.70
C PHE A 100 1.00 -11.19 -5.58
N PRO A 101 1.56 -11.90 -4.59
CA PRO A 101 1.20 -13.29 -4.31
C PRO A 101 -0.29 -13.41 -4.00
N LYS A 102 -0.93 -14.43 -4.59
CA LYS A 102 -2.36 -14.66 -4.44
C LYS A 102 -2.65 -16.16 -4.36
N THR A 103 -3.18 -16.61 -3.22
CA THR A 103 -3.46 -18.03 -2.96
C THR A 103 -4.48 -18.63 -3.93
N SER A 104 -5.33 -17.80 -4.53
CA SER A 104 -6.28 -18.23 -5.57
C SER A 104 -5.63 -18.42 -6.95
N GLU A 105 -4.42 -17.90 -7.19
CA GLU A 105 -3.68 -18.10 -8.43
C GLU A 105 -2.81 -19.36 -8.40
N SER A 106 -2.22 -19.67 -7.25
CA SER A 106 -1.31 -20.81 -7.13
C SER A 106 -1.25 -21.34 -5.70
N SER A 107 -1.19 -22.68 -5.57
CA SER A 107 -0.91 -23.36 -4.29
C SER A 107 0.49 -23.06 -3.75
N CYS A 108 1.39 -22.51 -4.58
CA CYS A 108 2.73 -22.09 -4.17
C CYS A 108 2.75 -20.72 -3.50
N ASP A 109 1.69 -19.92 -3.65
CA ASP A 109 1.51 -18.64 -2.96
C ASP A 109 0.92 -18.92 -1.56
N ALA A 110 1.77 -18.98 -0.55
CA ALA A 110 1.38 -19.44 0.79
C ALA A 110 0.47 -18.45 1.54
N PHE A 111 0.51 -17.15 1.18
CA PHE A 111 -0.22 -16.09 1.86
C PHE A 111 -0.44 -14.90 0.92
N ASN A 112 -1.66 -14.33 0.92
CA ASN A 112 -1.94 -13.09 0.19
C ASN A 112 -1.22 -11.93 0.87
N THR A 113 -0.43 -11.18 0.10
CA THR A 113 0.27 -10.01 0.61
C THR A 113 0.02 -8.79 -0.29
N GLY A 114 0.34 -7.61 0.20
CA GLY A 114 0.18 -6.32 -0.47
C GLY A 114 0.64 -5.19 0.43
N HIS A 115 0.37 -5.32 1.74
CA HIS A 115 0.81 -4.39 2.78
C HIS A 115 2.10 -4.88 3.44
N SER A 116 2.91 -3.94 3.92
CA SER A 116 4.22 -4.21 4.53
C SER A 116 4.14 -4.80 5.94
N SER A 117 5.25 -5.38 6.38
CA SER A 117 5.55 -5.74 7.78
C SER A 117 4.74 -6.89 8.36
N THR A 118 3.94 -7.62 7.56
CA THR A 118 3.06 -8.71 8.02
C THR A 118 3.69 -10.10 7.90
N SER A 119 4.73 -10.25 7.07
CA SER A 119 5.27 -11.56 6.67
C SER A 119 5.83 -12.37 7.82
N ILE A 120 6.53 -11.71 8.78
CA ILE A 120 7.14 -12.41 9.92
C ILE A 120 6.06 -12.98 10.85
N SER A 121 5.01 -12.19 11.12
CA SER A 121 3.86 -12.66 11.92
C SER A 121 3.15 -13.85 11.27
N ALA A 122 2.93 -13.78 9.95
CA ALA A 122 2.31 -14.88 9.20
C ALA A 122 3.20 -16.14 9.23
N ALA A 123 4.51 -15.99 9.01
CA ALA A 123 5.46 -17.09 9.07
C ALA A 123 5.54 -17.72 10.47
N LEU A 124 5.53 -16.91 11.52
CA LEU A 124 5.52 -17.39 12.91
C LEU A 124 4.24 -18.18 13.21
N GLY A 125 3.08 -17.69 12.78
CA GLY A 125 1.81 -18.40 12.90
C GLY A 125 1.81 -19.76 12.18
N MET A 126 2.36 -19.82 10.95
CA MET A 126 2.51 -21.08 10.21
C MET A 126 3.49 -22.03 10.91
N ALA A 127 4.60 -21.53 11.48
CA ALA A 127 5.56 -22.32 12.22
C ALA A 127 4.94 -22.93 13.50
N CYS A 128 4.10 -22.17 14.20
CA CYS A 128 3.32 -22.69 15.32
C CYS A 128 2.34 -23.78 14.89
N ALA A 129 1.60 -23.55 13.80
CA ALA A 129 0.68 -24.52 13.24
C ALA A 129 1.38 -25.83 12.85
N ARG A 130 2.56 -25.74 12.21
CA ARG A 130 3.42 -26.90 11.94
C ARG A 130 3.74 -27.68 13.21
N SER A 131 4.15 -27.00 14.26
CA SER A 131 4.50 -27.62 15.53
C SER A 131 3.32 -28.32 16.19
N ILE A 132 2.13 -27.72 16.13
CA ILE A 132 0.87 -28.29 16.67
C ILE A 132 0.45 -29.52 15.86
N LYS A 133 0.55 -29.46 14.54
CA LYS A 133 0.18 -30.58 13.63
C LYS A 133 1.22 -31.70 13.60
N GLY A 134 2.45 -31.45 14.07
CA GLY A 134 3.55 -32.42 14.00
C GLY A 134 4.05 -32.65 12.56
N THR A 135 3.88 -31.66 11.68
CA THR A 135 4.35 -31.71 10.29
C THR A 135 5.77 -31.13 10.16
N ASN A 136 6.40 -31.18 8.98
CA ASN A 136 7.82 -30.88 8.81
C ASN A 136 8.10 -29.83 7.69
N GLU A 137 7.06 -29.15 7.20
CA GLU A 137 7.24 -28.12 6.16
C GLU A 137 8.20 -27.01 6.64
N LYS A 138 9.07 -26.58 5.73
CA LYS A 138 9.94 -25.44 5.95
C LYS A 138 9.14 -24.15 5.78
N ILE A 139 9.42 -23.16 6.63
CA ILE A 139 8.71 -21.87 6.59
C ILE A 139 9.74 -20.76 6.50
N ALA A 140 9.59 -19.93 5.47
CA ALA A 140 10.45 -18.79 5.21
C ALA A 140 9.63 -17.52 4.93
N ALA A 141 10.10 -16.39 5.43
CA ALA A 141 9.60 -15.06 5.09
C ALA A 141 10.72 -14.22 4.47
N VAL A 142 10.44 -13.53 3.37
CA VAL A 142 11.34 -12.54 2.77
C VAL A 142 10.79 -11.15 3.04
N ILE A 143 11.57 -10.32 3.71
CA ILE A 143 11.19 -8.95 4.07
C ILE A 143 12.26 -7.97 3.61
N GLY A 144 11.82 -6.86 2.99
CA GLY A 144 12.72 -5.76 2.61
C GLY A 144 13.10 -4.89 3.80
N ASP A 145 14.26 -4.24 3.71
CA ASP A 145 14.79 -3.34 4.73
C ASP A 145 13.87 -2.14 5.04
N GLY A 146 13.10 -1.65 4.06
CA GLY A 146 12.06 -0.65 4.28
C GLY A 146 10.91 -1.16 5.15
N SER A 147 10.33 -2.30 4.80
CA SER A 147 9.26 -2.94 5.57
C SER A 147 9.72 -3.39 6.96
N PHE A 148 11.01 -3.66 7.11
CA PHE A 148 11.61 -4.06 8.37
C PHE A 148 11.61 -2.94 9.42
N THR A 149 11.34 -1.70 9.03
CA THR A 149 11.20 -0.56 9.96
C THR A 149 9.83 -0.46 10.62
N GLY A 150 8.83 -1.20 10.15
CA GLY A 150 7.46 -1.16 10.69
C GLY A 150 7.34 -1.78 12.09
N GLY A 151 6.46 -1.23 12.93
CA GLY A 151 6.29 -1.65 14.32
C GLY A 151 5.93 -3.13 14.48
N MET A 152 5.06 -3.65 13.62
CA MET A 152 4.60 -5.05 13.64
C MET A 152 5.75 -6.07 13.50
N VAL A 153 6.86 -5.71 12.84
CA VAL A 153 8.06 -6.54 12.76
C VAL A 153 8.67 -6.77 14.13
N TYR A 154 8.74 -5.71 14.96
CA TYR A 154 9.28 -5.80 16.31
C TYR A 154 8.37 -6.58 17.25
N GLU A 155 7.05 -6.43 17.09
CA GLU A 155 6.05 -7.24 17.82
C GLU A 155 6.24 -8.72 17.50
N ALA A 156 6.38 -9.07 16.22
CA ALA A 156 6.60 -10.44 15.78
C ALA A 156 7.94 -10.99 16.29
N MET A 157 9.01 -10.22 16.22
CA MET A 157 10.35 -10.64 16.71
C MET A 157 10.37 -10.82 18.22
N ASN A 158 9.71 -9.94 18.97
CA ASN A 158 9.57 -10.07 20.42
C ASN A 158 8.84 -11.36 20.81
N ASN A 159 7.73 -11.67 20.13
CA ASN A 159 6.97 -12.89 20.37
C ASN A 159 7.74 -14.15 19.91
N MET A 160 8.52 -14.05 18.85
CA MET A 160 9.35 -15.13 18.31
C MET A 160 10.41 -15.62 19.32
N ALA A 161 10.92 -14.74 20.17
CA ALA A 161 11.87 -15.06 21.24
C ALA A 161 11.28 -16.01 22.29
N ASP A 162 9.99 -15.88 22.60
CA ASP A 162 9.29 -16.72 23.57
C ASP A 162 8.85 -18.05 22.94
N ILE A 163 8.29 -18.03 21.73
CA ILE A 163 7.73 -19.23 21.07
C ILE A 163 8.83 -20.20 20.65
N LYS A 164 10.00 -19.72 20.27
CA LYS A 164 11.21 -20.52 19.90
C LYS A 164 10.98 -21.58 18.82
N THR A 165 9.97 -21.41 17.97
CA THR A 165 9.74 -22.31 16.84
C THR A 165 10.60 -21.92 15.64
N GLY A 166 11.06 -22.90 14.87
CA GLY A 166 11.95 -22.68 13.74
C GLY A 166 11.22 -22.00 12.57
N CYS A 167 11.64 -20.78 12.23
CA CYS A 167 11.29 -20.14 10.95
C CYS A 167 12.49 -19.35 10.43
N LEU A 168 12.60 -19.24 9.12
CA LEU A 168 13.64 -18.49 8.43
C LEU A 168 13.10 -17.11 8.03
N VAL A 169 13.70 -16.04 8.55
CA VAL A 169 13.47 -14.68 8.08
C VAL A 169 14.64 -14.27 7.20
N VAL A 170 14.38 -13.91 5.96
CA VAL A 170 15.37 -13.38 5.01
C VAL A 170 15.19 -11.88 4.91
N LEU A 171 16.09 -11.11 5.50
CA LEU A 171 16.13 -9.66 5.38
C LEU A 171 16.86 -9.30 4.09
N ASN A 172 16.11 -8.86 3.09
CA ASN A 172 16.63 -8.37 1.82
C ASN A 172 16.97 -6.88 1.93
N ASP A 173 18.23 -6.57 2.09
CA ASP A 173 18.73 -5.21 2.29
C ASP A 173 19.36 -4.64 1.02
N ASN A 174 18.66 -3.66 0.42
CA ASN A 174 19.16 -2.88 -0.72
C ASN A 174 19.26 -1.37 -0.42
N ASN A 175 19.07 -0.98 0.85
CA ASN A 175 19.12 0.40 1.36
C ASN A 175 17.97 1.30 0.85
N MET A 176 16.89 0.72 0.36
CA MET A 176 15.80 1.47 -0.25
C MET A 176 14.45 0.80 0.00
N SER A 177 13.45 1.63 0.37
CA SER A 177 12.03 1.34 0.16
C SER A 177 11.59 1.83 -1.23
N ILE A 178 10.58 2.67 -1.34
CA ILE A 178 10.30 3.44 -2.57
C ILE A 178 11.42 4.46 -2.77
N ASP A 179 11.78 5.21 -1.72
CA ASP A 179 12.93 6.12 -1.65
C ASP A 179 13.95 5.60 -0.62
N ARG A 180 14.92 6.41 -0.20
CA ARG A 180 15.89 6.02 0.83
C ARG A 180 15.19 5.80 2.16
N ASN A 181 15.54 4.72 2.84
CA ASN A 181 15.01 4.44 4.17
C ASN A 181 15.43 5.50 5.19
N VAL A 182 14.54 5.80 6.13
CA VAL A 182 14.74 6.77 7.21
C VAL A 182 14.82 6.08 8.57
N GLY A 183 15.36 6.79 9.57
CA GLY A 183 15.34 6.38 10.97
C GLY A 183 16.54 5.58 11.44
N GLY A 184 16.52 5.26 12.76
CA GLY A 184 17.62 4.62 13.46
C GLY A 184 17.92 3.20 12.99
N MET A 185 16.89 2.42 12.64
CA MET A 185 17.08 1.06 12.14
C MET A 185 17.76 1.04 10.77
N SER A 186 17.38 1.93 9.87
CA SER A 186 18.08 2.09 8.58
C SER A 186 19.55 2.44 8.77
N THR A 187 19.84 3.34 9.72
CA THR A 187 21.22 3.70 10.09
C THR A 187 21.97 2.50 10.67
N TYR A 188 21.32 1.69 11.50
CA TYR A 188 21.89 0.47 12.08
C TYR A 188 22.25 -0.56 11.01
N LEU A 189 21.31 -0.88 10.10
CA LEU A 189 21.55 -1.80 8.99
C LEU A 189 22.65 -1.29 8.05
N SER A 190 22.70 0.01 7.78
CA SER A 190 23.77 0.62 6.97
C SER A 190 25.15 0.45 7.61
N LYS A 191 25.27 0.58 8.93
CA LYS A 191 26.54 0.34 9.65
C LYS A 191 26.96 -1.13 9.55
N ILE A 192 26.03 -2.06 9.65
CA ILE A 192 26.31 -3.49 9.48
C ILE A 192 26.83 -3.76 8.07
N ARG A 193 26.23 -3.15 7.05
CA ARG A 193 26.57 -3.34 5.64
C ARG A 193 27.98 -2.87 5.28
N VAL A 194 28.45 -1.77 5.88
CA VAL A 194 29.72 -1.12 5.58
C VAL A 194 30.87 -1.64 6.44
N GLY A 195 30.60 -2.39 7.51
CA GLY A 195 31.61 -2.87 8.44
C GLY A 195 32.70 -3.74 7.78
N GLN A 196 33.98 -3.49 8.14
CA GLN A 196 35.18 -4.17 7.58
C GLN A 196 35.17 -5.69 7.73
N GLN A 197 34.42 -6.26 8.66
CA GLN A 197 34.30 -7.71 8.88
C GLN A 197 33.59 -8.45 7.72
N TYR A 198 32.96 -7.73 6.80
CA TYR A 198 32.33 -8.31 5.61
C TYR A 198 33.36 -9.00 4.68
N ASN A 199 34.55 -8.42 4.51
CA ASN A 199 35.59 -9.01 3.64
C ASN A 199 36.22 -10.28 4.25
N ASP A 200 36.26 -10.38 5.57
CA ASP A 200 36.77 -11.56 6.30
C ASP A 200 35.75 -12.71 6.34
N PHE A 201 34.43 -12.38 6.16
CA PHE A 201 33.32 -13.33 6.17
C PHE A 201 33.32 -14.26 4.96
N LYS A 202 33.76 -13.77 3.79
CA LYS A 202 33.83 -14.54 2.54
C LYS A 202 34.74 -15.79 2.67
N GLY A 203 35.72 -15.76 3.57
CA GLY A 203 36.63 -16.88 3.88
C GLY A 203 36.24 -17.76 5.06
N ASN A 204 35.21 -17.41 5.83
CA ASN A 204 34.93 -18.00 7.13
C ASN A 204 33.48 -18.45 7.40
N VAL A 205 32.58 -18.46 6.42
CA VAL A 205 31.19 -18.96 6.60
C VAL A 205 31.17 -20.36 7.21
N GLU A 206 32.07 -21.25 6.80
CA GLU A 206 32.20 -22.57 7.41
C GLU A 206 32.66 -22.53 8.88
N LYS A 207 33.59 -21.64 9.22
CA LYS A 207 34.12 -21.54 10.58
C LYS A 207 33.15 -20.87 11.56
N ILE A 208 32.30 -19.96 11.09
CA ILE A 208 31.29 -19.29 11.93
C ILE A 208 30.12 -20.23 12.18
N LEU A 209 29.69 -20.98 11.17
CA LEU A 209 28.66 -22.02 11.32
C LEU A 209 29.11 -23.21 12.17
N MET A 210 30.44 -23.48 12.25
CA MET A 210 31.01 -24.47 13.19
C MET A 210 31.22 -23.94 14.62
N LYS A 211 31.23 -22.62 14.81
CA LYS A 211 31.42 -21.98 16.14
C LYS A 211 30.13 -21.65 16.86
N ILE A 212 28.96 -22.04 16.36
CA ILE A 212 27.69 -21.90 17.08
C ILE A 212 27.69 -22.93 18.21
N PRO A 213 27.92 -22.56 19.48
CA PRO A 213 27.96 -23.53 20.57
C PRO A 213 26.54 -24.05 20.85
N VAL A 214 26.41 -25.35 20.99
CA VAL A 214 25.21 -26.03 21.51
C VAL A 214 25.00 -25.72 23.02
N ALA A 215 25.79 -24.83 23.61
CA ALA A 215 25.77 -24.53 25.06
C ALA A 215 25.70 -23.03 25.34
N GLY A 216 24.46 -22.51 25.45
CA GLY A 216 24.14 -21.10 25.77
C GLY A 216 24.25 -20.69 27.25
N GLU A 217 24.93 -21.40 28.15
CA GLU A 217 24.98 -21.02 29.59
C GLU A 217 26.33 -20.51 30.14
N HIS A 218 27.41 -20.63 29.41
CA HIS A 218 28.74 -20.29 29.95
C HIS A 218 29.32 -18.95 29.50
N LEU A 219 28.80 -18.28 28.48
CA LEU A 219 29.32 -16.97 28.01
C LEU A 219 28.82 -15.78 28.84
N ALA A 220 27.70 -15.90 29.53
CA ALA A 220 27.13 -14.82 30.36
C ALA A 220 27.94 -14.55 31.66
N ARG A 221 28.79 -15.44 32.08
CA ARG A 221 29.60 -15.27 33.32
C ARG A 221 30.99 -14.65 33.14
N GLY A 222 31.49 -14.60 31.90
CA GLY A 222 32.87 -14.08 31.64
C GLY A 222 32.97 -12.56 31.46
N LEU A 223 31.87 -11.89 31.14
CA LEU A 223 31.87 -10.46 30.78
C LEU A 223 31.60 -9.48 31.93
N LYS A 224 31.48 -9.97 33.15
CA LYS A 224 31.20 -9.12 34.34
C LYS A 224 32.40 -8.44 35.00
N LYS A 225 33.61 -8.54 34.46
CA LYS A 225 34.84 -8.03 35.12
C LYS A 225 35.76 -7.19 34.22
N SER A 226 35.24 -6.17 33.51
CA SER A 226 36.07 -5.00 33.18
C SER A 226 35.21 -3.83 32.77
N LYS A 227 34.91 -3.00 33.73
CA LYS A 227 33.88 -1.93 33.60
C LYS A 227 34.41 -0.62 33.01
N ASP A 228 35.66 -0.48 32.62
CA ASP A 228 36.24 0.84 32.32
C ASP A 228 37.04 0.98 31.01
N SER A 229 36.94 0.06 30.05
CA SER A 229 37.70 0.21 28.78
C SER A 229 37.08 -0.50 27.58
N ILE A 230 35.74 -0.55 27.45
CA ILE A 230 35.12 -1.04 26.22
C ILE A 230 34.51 0.17 25.51
N LYS A 231 35.29 0.82 24.62
CA LYS A 231 34.70 1.41 23.42
C LYS A 231 33.76 0.35 22.87
N GLN A 232 32.46 0.66 22.77
CA GLN A 232 31.46 -0.27 22.26
C GLN A 232 31.96 -0.90 20.95
N ILE A 233 32.45 -2.15 21.06
CA ILE A 233 32.78 -2.93 19.87
C ILE A 233 31.42 -3.23 19.23
N PHE A 234 31.10 -2.54 18.12
CA PHE A 234 29.90 -2.79 17.36
C PHE A 234 30.01 -4.21 16.75
N VAL A 235 29.26 -5.14 17.34
CA VAL A 235 29.12 -6.51 16.80
C VAL A 235 27.90 -6.53 15.89
N PRO A 236 28.06 -6.79 14.57
CA PRO A 236 26.93 -6.91 13.67
C PRO A 236 25.90 -7.92 14.18
N GLY A 237 24.62 -7.55 14.18
CA GLY A 237 23.53 -8.44 14.56
C GLY A 237 23.28 -8.61 16.06
N MET A 238 24.05 -7.97 16.93
CA MET A 238 23.87 -8.10 18.41
C MET A 238 22.45 -7.75 18.87
N PHE A 239 21.80 -6.78 18.23
CA PHE A 239 20.41 -6.43 18.50
C PHE A 239 19.46 -7.63 18.31
N PHE A 240 19.61 -8.39 17.23
CA PHE A 240 18.77 -9.55 16.94
C PHE A 240 19.06 -10.72 17.90
N GLU A 241 20.32 -10.95 18.20
CA GLU A 241 20.73 -12.00 19.13
C GLU A 241 20.20 -11.74 20.55
N GLU A 242 20.20 -10.49 21.00
CA GLU A 242 19.61 -10.10 22.30
C GLU A 242 18.08 -10.25 22.32
N LEU A 243 17.42 -10.13 21.18
CA LEU A 243 16.01 -10.47 21.01
C LEU A 243 15.76 -11.98 20.88
N GLY A 244 16.80 -12.84 21.00
CA GLY A 244 16.65 -14.30 20.89
C GLY A 244 16.51 -14.83 19.44
N VAL A 245 16.76 -13.98 18.44
CA VAL A 245 16.74 -14.36 17.02
C VAL A 245 18.18 -14.54 16.54
N THR A 246 18.53 -15.73 16.09
CA THR A 246 19.87 -16.00 15.57
C THR A 246 20.12 -15.20 14.29
N TYR A 247 21.17 -14.38 14.29
CA TYR A 247 21.55 -13.54 13.17
C TYR A 247 22.67 -14.18 12.34
N ILE A 248 22.48 -14.22 11.01
CA ILE A 248 23.48 -14.67 10.03
C ILE A 248 23.62 -13.60 8.95
N GLY A 249 24.82 -13.10 8.73
CA GLY A 249 25.09 -12.16 7.64
C GLY A 249 25.89 -10.94 8.04
N PRO A 250 25.94 -9.91 7.17
CA PRO A 250 25.32 -9.89 5.85
C PRO A 250 26.04 -10.79 4.82
N ILE A 251 25.27 -11.45 3.94
CA ILE A 251 25.79 -12.26 2.82
C ILE A 251 25.48 -11.60 1.48
N ASP A 252 26.22 -12.00 0.42
CA ASP A 252 25.95 -11.50 -0.94
C ASP A 252 24.68 -12.15 -1.51
N GLY A 253 23.69 -11.34 -1.83
CA GLY A 253 22.40 -11.75 -2.38
C GLY A 253 22.42 -12.03 -3.89
N HIS A 254 23.61 -11.99 -4.49
CA HIS A 254 23.85 -12.34 -5.88
C HIS A 254 24.76 -13.57 -6.03
N ASP A 255 25.17 -14.16 -4.92
CA ASP A 255 25.91 -15.43 -4.87
C ASP A 255 24.95 -16.55 -4.46
N ILE A 256 24.43 -17.28 -5.46
CA ILE A 256 23.43 -18.35 -5.26
C ILE A 256 24.00 -19.47 -4.38
N ASP A 257 25.26 -19.85 -4.54
CA ASP A 257 25.87 -20.95 -3.79
C ASP A 257 26.00 -20.62 -2.30
N VAL A 258 26.43 -19.41 -1.98
CA VAL A 258 26.52 -18.93 -0.59
C VAL A 258 25.13 -18.87 0.03
N MET A 259 24.12 -18.36 -0.68
CA MET A 259 22.76 -18.31 -0.18
C MET A 259 22.16 -19.69 0.02
N GLU A 260 22.26 -20.58 -0.98
CA GLU A 260 21.76 -21.96 -0.90
C GLU A 260 22.37 -22.70 0.29
N ALA A 261 23.70 -22.65 0.46
CA ALA A 261 24.38 -23.27 1.58
C ALA A 261 23.93 -22.70 2.93
N THR A 262 23.73 -21.38 3.02
CA THR A 262 23.29 -20.71 4.24
C THR A 262 21.84 -21.07 4.59
N PHE A 263 20.93 -21.01 3.63
CA PHE A 263 19.51 -21.34 3.85
C PHE A 263 19.31 -22.80 4.24
N ARG A 264 20.02 -23.75 3.57
CA ARG A 264 19.98 -25.17 3.94
C ARG A 264 20.45 -25.42 5.38
N LYS A 265 21.46 -24.73 5.84
CA LYS A 265 21.95 -24.83 7.23
C LYS A 265 20.99 -24.17 8.21
N ALA A 266 20.50 -22.96 7.89
CA ALA A 266 19.56 -22.22 8.73
C ALA A 266 18.26 -23.02 8.96
N LEU A 267 17.67 -23.60 7.92
CA LEU A 267 16.43 -24.37 8.01
C LEU A 267 16.55 -25.70 8.78
N LYS A 268 17.78 -26.19 9.00
CA LYS A 268 18.02 -27.36 9.89
C LYS A 268 18.00 -27.01 11.38
N LEU A 269 18.13 -25.73 11.70
CA LEU A 269 18.13 -25.26 13.09
C LEU A 269 16.68 -24.96 13.49
N ASN A 270 16.13 -25.77 14.39
CA ASN A 270 14.75 -25.57 14.85
C ASN A 270 14.64 -24.41 15.85
N ARG A 271 14.94 -23.20 15.39
CA ARG A 271 14.86 -21.92 16.13
C ARG A 271 14.69 -20.75 15.19
N PRO A 272 14.27 -19.57 15.67
CA PRO A 272 14.16 -18.36 14.86
C PRO A 272 15.52 -17.93 14.31
N ILE A 273 15.59 -17.68 13.01
CA ILE A 273 16.81 -17.25 12.33
C ILE A 273 16.51 -16.10 11.39
N LEU A 274 17.33 -15.06 11.47
CA LEU A 274 17.35 -13.97 10.51
C LEU A 274 18.62 -14.06 9.67
N VAL A 275 18.46 -14.25 8.35
CA VAL A 275 19.55 -14.19 7.39
C VAL A 275 19.50 -12.83 6.69
N HIS A 276 20.54 -12.02 6.90
CA HIS A 276 20.68 -10.70 6.27
C HIS A 276 21.38 -10.85 4.92
N VAL A 277 20.67 -10.48 3.84
CA VAL A 277 21.12 -10.62 2.47
C VAL A 277 21.24 -9.24 1.83
N LYS A 278 22.37 -8.93 1.19
CA LYS A 278 22.60 -7.67 0.48
C LYS A 278 22.32 -7.85 -1.00
N THR A 279 21.43 -7.03 -1.54
CA THR A 279 21.10 -7.01 -2.96
C THR A 279 21.27 -5.63 -3.59
N VAL A 280 21.25 -5.58 -4.94
CA VAL A 280 21.26 -4.34 -5.72
C VAL A 280 19.91 -4.20 -6.42
N LYS A 281 19.13 -3.21 -6.01
CA LYS A 281 17.83 -2.90 -6.60
C LYS A 281 17.98 -2.49 -8.05
N GLY A 282 17.25 -3.15 -8.96
CA GLY A 282 17.33 -2.89 -10.40
C GLY A 282 18.48 -3.57 -11.16
N LYS A 283 19.22 -4.50 -10.51
CA LYS A 283 20.39 -5.18 -11.07
C LYS A 283 20.15 -5.73 -12.47
N GLY A 284 21.11 -5.49 -13.37
CA GLY A 284 21.10 -5.99 -14.73
C GLY A 284 20.34 -5.13 -15.73
N TYR A 285 19.67 -4.05 -15.28
CA TYR A 285 19.07 -3.05 -16.16
C TYR A 285 19.56 -1.65 -15.78
N THR A 286 20.45 -1.07 -16.57
CA THR A 286 21.18 0.16 -16.24
C THR A 286 20.27 1.34 -15.84
N HIS A 287 19.11 1.49 -16.48
CA HIS A 287 18.15 2.54 -16.15
C HIS A 287 17.56 2.33 -14.76
N ALA A 288 17.22 1.08 -14.39
CA ALA A 288 16.68 0.76 -13.08
C ALA A 288 17.74 0.86 -11.97
N GLU A 289 18.98 0.52 -12.22
CA GLU A 289 20.08 0.70 -11.25
C GLU A 289 20.35 2.17 -10.95
N ARG A 290 20.29 3.05 -11.98
CA ARG A 290 20.50 4.49 -11.83
C ARG A 290 19.32 5.20 -11.19
N HIS A 291 18.10 4.73 -11.43
CA HIS A 291 16.85 5.36 -10.97
C HIS A 291 15.91 4.34 -10.31
N PRO A 292 16.34 3.64 -9.25
CA PRO A 292 15.56 2.53 -8.67
C PRO A 292 14.22 2.94 -8.08
N SER A 293 14.06 4.19 -7.63
CA SER A 293 12.77 4.74 -7.18
C SER A 293 11.78 4.92 -8.33
N TYR A 294 12.25 5.31 -9.52
CA TYR A 294 11.41 5.47 -10.70
C TYR A 294 10.90 4.11 -11.21
N PHE A 295 11.77 3.10 -11.19
CA PHE A 295 11.45 1.73 -11.59
C PHE A 295 10.92 0.86 -10.44
N HIS A 296 10.61 1.46 -9.29
CA HIS A 296 9.97 0.73 -8.19
C HIS A 296 8.58 0.23 -8.59
N GLY A 297 7.76 1.12 -9.17
CA GLY A 297 6.50 0.81 -9.84
C GLY A 297 6.38 1.73 -11.05
N ILE A 298 6.40 1.15 -12.26
CA ILE A 298 6.46 1.90 -13.51
C ILE A 298 5.33 1.50 -14.44
N ASP A 299 4.78 2.47 -15.17
CA ASP A 299 3.86 2.24 -16.29
C ASP A 299 4.63 1.68 -17.51
N PRO A 300 3.96 1.17 -18.55
CA PRO A 300 4.61 0.69 -19.77
C PRO A 300 5.64 1.68 -20.32
N PHE A 301 6.84 1.19 -20.65
CA PHE A 301 7.98 2.01 -20.99
C PHE A 301 8.82 1.44 -22.16
N ASP A 302 9.58 2.31 -22.81
CA ASP A 302 10.54 1.92 -23.82
C ASP A 302 11.86 1.41 -23.19
N ILE A 303 12.24 0.18 -23.51
CA ILE A 303 13.40 -0.51 -22.90
C ILE A 303 14.71 0.23 -23.15
N GLN A 304 14.89 0.84 -24.34
CA GLN A 304 16.16 1.47 -24.70
C GLN A 304 16.38 2.78 -23.98
N THR A 305 15.31 3.57 -23.80
CA THR A 305 15.38 4.90 -23.18
C THR A 305 15.00 4.91 -21.70
N GLY A 306 14.33 3.87 -21.21
CA GLY A 306 13.79 3.78 -19.87
C GLY A 306 12.61 4.75 -19.59
N LYS A 307 12.04 5.38 -20.63
CA LYS A 307 10.96 6.38 -20.48
C LYS A 307 9.59 5.73 -20.65
N VAL A 308 8.61 6.16 -19.84
CA VAL A 308 7.22 5.73 -20.00
C VAL A 308 6.67 6.15 -21.37
N MET A 309 5.87 5.27 -22.00
CA MET A 309 5.35 5.49 -23.36
C MET A 309 4.27 6.58 -23.41
N LYS A 310 3.50 6.77 -22.32
CA LYS A 310 2.40 7.76 -22.23
C LYS A 310 2.71 8.77 -21.13
N ASP A 311 3.66 9.67 -21.38
CA ASP A 311 3.89 10.82 -20.50
C ASP A 311 2.84 11.90 -20.78
N ARG A 312 1.62 11.70 -20.26
CA ARG A 312 0.61 12.76 -20.27
C ARG A 312 0.96 13.73 -19.14
N LYS A 313 1.35 14.94 -19.49
CA LYS A 313 1.48 16.07 -18.55
C LYS A 313 0.10 16.57 -18.10
N VAL A 314 -0.67 15.71 -17.41
CA VAL A 314 -1.94 16.09 -16.82
C VAL A 314 -1.74 16.51 -15.36
N MET A 315 -2.55 17.45 -14.91
CA MET A 315 -2.59 17.82 -13.49
C MET A 315 -3.33 16.72 -12.73
N THR A 316 -2.65 16.06 -11.80
CA THR A 316 -3.26 15.05 -10.94
C THR A 316 -3.83 15.66 -9.65
N ASN A 317 -4.73 14.97 -8.96
CA ASN A 317 -5.21 15.40 -7.65
C ASN A 317 -4.07 15.57 -6.64
N THR A 318 -3.13 14.62 -6.60
CA THR A 318 -1.89 14.74 -5.81
C THR A 318 -1.09 15.99 -6.16
N GLY A 319 -1.02 16.35 -7.46
CA GLY A 319 -0.33 17.57 -7.92
C GLY A 319 -1.04 18.86 -7.50
N VAL A 320 -2.38 18.88 -7.52
CA VAL A 320 -3.19 19.99 -6.99
C VAL A 320 -2.96 20.15 -5.49
N PHE A 321 -3.07 19.05 -4.73
CA PHE A 321 -2.81 19.00 -3.29
C PHE A 321 -1.40 19.51 -2.96
N ALA A 322 -0.36 18.96 -3.59
CA ALA A 322 1.03 19.32 -3.33
C ALA A 322 1.28 20.83 -3.53
N ARG A 323 0.77 21.40 -4.63
CA ARG A 323 0.89 22.84 -4.92
C ARG A 323 0.20 23.69 -3.86
N LYS A 324 -1.04 23.31 -3.50
CA LYS A 324 -1.82 24.05 -2.51
C LYS A 324 -1.23 23.95 -1.11
N LEU A 325 -0.70 22.79 -0.74
CA LEU A 325 -0.04 22.57 0.55
C LEU A 325 1.18 23.51 0.71
N VAL A 326 2.01 23.67 -0.34
CA VAL A 326 3.13 24.61 -0.35
C VAL A 326 2.65 26.05 -0.19
N GLU A 327 1.59 26.44 -0.90
CA GLU A 327 0.98 27.78 -0.81
C GLU A 327 0.50 28.08 0.60
N LEU A 328 -0.25 27.15 1.21
CA LEU A 328 -0.75 27.27 2.59
C LEU A 328 0.39 27.31 3.60
N GLY A 329 1.44 26.50 3.42
CA GLY A 329 2.64 26.51 4.26
C GLY A 329 3.44 27.83 4.20
N LYS A 330 3.36 28.58 3.08
CA LYS A 330 3.91 29.94 2.98
C LYS A 330 3.07 30.95 3.77
N ALA A 331 1.76 30.78 3.79
CA ALA A 331 0.84 31.68 4.45
C ALA A 331 0.76 31.46 5.97
N ASP A 332 0.88 30.20 6.42
CA ASP A 332 0.77 29.84 7.84
C ASP A 332 1.95 28.96 8.30
N PRO A 333 2.83 29.48 9.17
CA PRO A 333 3.98 28.74 9.67
C PRO A 333 3.63 27.58 10.61
N ARG A 334 2.40 27.49 11.10
CA ARG A 334 1.94 26.37 11.93
C ARG A 334 1.74 25.08 11.14
N ILE A 335 1.56 25.17 9.81
CA ILE A 335 1.31 24.01 8.98
C ILE A 335 2.57 23.14 8.89
N THR A 336 2.39 21.86 9.22
CA THR A 336 3.40 20.80 9.06
C THR A 336 2.86 19.70 8.16
N ALA A 337 3.74 18.94 7.50
CA ALA A 337 3.35 17.84 6.65
C ALA A 337 4.02 16.54 7.10
N ILE A 338 3.25 15.46 7.17
CA ILE A 338 3.70 14.14 7.60
C ILE A 338 3.33 13.13 6.54
N THR A 339 4.24 12.19 6.25
CA THR A 339 3.97 11.04 5.38
C THR A 339 4.67 9.80 5.91
N ALA A 340 4.23 8.62 5.47
CA ALA A 340 4.78 7.34 5.85
C ALA A 340 5.44 6.65 4.64
N ALA A 341 6.69 7.03 4.31
CA ALA A 341 7.48 6.55 3.16
C ALA A 341 6.84 6.82 1.78
N MET A 342 5.89 7.76 1.70
CA MET A 342 5.10 8.06 0.49
C MET A 342 5.30 9.50 0.00
N GLY A 343 6.42 10.17 0.31
CA GLY A 343 6.61 11.60 0.09
C GLY A 343 6.33 12.08 -1.33
N LYS A 344 6.82 11.36 -2.36
CA LYS A 344 6.54 11.68 -3.78
C LYS A 344 5.11 11.33 -4.16
N GLY A 345 4.65 10.17 -3.72
CA GLY A 345 3.34 9.64 -4.10
C GLY A 345 2.16 10.42 -3.52
N THR A 346 2.34 11.10 -2.38
CA THR A 346 1.35 11.98 -1.74
C THR A 346 1.60 13.47 -2.03
N GLY A 347 2.72 13.81 -2.68
CA GLY A 347 3.09 15.20 -2.96
C GLY A 347 3.76 15.94 -1.80
N VAL A 348 3.93 15.34 -0.62
CA VAL A 348 4.61 15.95 0.54
C VAL A 348 6.07 16.30 0.22
N ALA A 349 6.71 15.60 -0.73
CA ALA A 349 8.07 15.90 -1.16
C ALA A 349 8.24 17.36 -1.66
N ALA A 350 7.21 17.94 -2.28
CA ALA A 350 7.25 19.35 -2.70
C ALA A 350 7.25 20.30 -1.50
N PHE A 351 6.48 19.99 -0.45
CA PHE A 351 6.49 20.76 0.79
C PHE A 351 7.82 20.60 1.54
N ALA A 352 8.36 19.38 1.59
CA ALA A 352 9.65 19.10 2.22
C ALA A 352 10.82 19.84 1.55
N ALA A 353 10.78 20.04 0.23
CA ALA A 353 11.78 20.80 -0.49
C ALA A 353 11.77 22.30 -0.12
N GLU A 354 10.62 22.86 0.20
CA GLU A 354 10.45 24.27 0.58
C GLU A 354 10.60 24.48 2.10
N PHE A 355 10.13 23.52 2.90
CA PHE A 355 10.07 23.60 4.36
C PHE A 355 10.62 22.34 5.04
N PRO A 356 11.94 22.06 4.96
CA PRO A 356 12.53 20.83 5.45
C PRO A 356 12.33 20.61 6.97
N ASP A 357 12.26 21.67 7.76
CA ASP A 357 12.07 21.58 9.21
C ASP A 357 10.60 21.38 9.65
N ARG A 358 9.67 21.42 8.70
CA ARG A 358 8.22 21.22 8.93
C ARG A 358 7.65 20.01 8.19
N ALA A 359 8.50 19.25 7.53
CA ALA A 359 8.11 18.04 6.82
C ALA A 359 8.74 16.81 7.47
N PHE A 360 7.93 15.78 7.71
CA PHE A 360 8.34 14.58 8.42
C PHE A 360 7.98 13.34 7.59
N ASP A 361 8.99 12.57 7.20
CA ASP A 361 8.79 11.22 6.71
C ASP A 361 9.13 10.25 7.86
N VAL A 362 8.14 9.54 8.34
CA VAL A 362 8.27 8.64 9.49
C VAL A 362 8.68 7.21 9.11
N GLY A 363 8.91 6.95 7.82
CA GLY A 363 9.06 5.59 7.30
C GLY A 363 7.71 4.88 7.19
N ILE A 364 7.74 3.55 7.05
CA ILE A 364 6.50 2.75 6.97
C ILE A 364 5.96 2.56 8.40
N ALA A 365 5.28 3.59 8.92
CA ALA A 365 4.80 3.67 10.29
C ALA A 365 3.59 4.61 10.39
N GLU A 366 2.47 4.20 9.81
CA GLU A 366 1.24 4.99 9.71
C GLU A 366 0.66 5.32 11.09
N GLU A 367 0.70 4.36 12.02
CA GLU A 367 0.25 4.52 13.42
C GLU A 367 1.05 5.62 14.12
N HIS A 368 2.38 5.58 13.96
CA HIS A 368 3.27 6.61 14.49
C HIS A 368 2.99 7.97 13.85
N ALA A 369 2.76 8.03 12.54
CA ALA A 369 2.44 9.27 11.83
C ALA A 369 1.25 9.99 12.46
N VAL A 370 0.19 9.27 12.79
CA VAL A 370 -1.04 9.83 13.35
C VAL A 370 -0.85 10.29 14.79
N THR A 371 -0.27 9.47 15.67
CA THR A 371 0.01 9.87 17.06
C THR A 371 1.03 11.01 17.13
N PHE A 372 2.03 11.03 16.24
CA PHE A 372 2.97 12.14 16.12
C PHE A 372 2.27 13.44 15.70
N ALA A 373 1.33 13.36 14.74
CA ALA A 373 0.49 14.49 14.36
C ALA A 373 -0.35 15.00 15.54
N ALA A 374 -0.94 14.10 16.33
CA ALA A 374 -1.68 14.48 17.54
C ALA A 374 -0.78 15.28 18.51
N GLY A 375 0.48 14.83 18.72
CA GLY A 375 1.46 15.55 19.54
C GLY A 375 1.79 16.96 19.00
N LEU A 376 1.90 17.12 17.69
CA LEU A 376 2.11 18.44 17.06
C LEU A 376 0.88 19.35 17.23
N ALA A 377 -0.32 18.80 17.06
CA ALA A 377 -1.57 19.54 17.20
C ALA A 377 -1.78 20.04 18.65
N THR A 378 -1.47 19.23 19.67
CA THR A 378 -1.52 19.67 21.07
C THR A 378 -0.54 20.79 21.39
N SER A 379 0.49 20.97 20.55
CA SER A 379 1.49 22.05 20.64
C SER A 379 1.13 23.28 19.80
N GLY A 380 -0.10 23.34 19.25
CA GLY A 380 -0.62 24.49 18.49
C GLY A 380 -0.21 24.54 17.02
N LEU A 381 0.32 23.44 16.47
CA LEU A 381 0.59 23.28 15.05
C LEU A 381 -0.63 22.71 14.32
N VAL A 382 -0.63 22.82 13.00
CA VAL A 382 -1.66 22.27 12.09
C VAL A 382 -1.02 21.18 11.23
N PRO A 383 -0.98 19.92 11.71
CA PRO A 383 -0.39 18.84 10.98
C PRO A 383 -1.30 18.32 9.85
N VAL A 384 -0.73 18.14 8.66
CA VAL A 384 -1.35 17.50 7.52
C VAL A 384 -0.70 16.14 7.33
N VAL A 385 -1.45 15.07 7.61
CA VAL A 385 -1.03 13.67 7.48
C VAL A 385 -1.45 13.17 6.11
N ALA A 386 -0.49 13.02 5.20
CA ALA A 386 -0.75 12.59 3.83
C ALA A 386 -0.36 11.11 3.63
N ILE A 387 -1.37 10.25 3.55
CA ILE A 387 -1.24 8.78 3.46
C ILE A 387 -2.27 8.27 2.44
N TYR A 388 -1.95 7.13 1.78
CA TYR A 388 -2.91 6.47 0.90
C TYR A 388 -4.07 5.86 1.68
N SER A 389 -5.27 5.91 1.10
CA SER A 389 -6.50 5.42 1.71
C SER A 389 -6.34 4.01 2.31
N SER A 390 -5.88 3.04 1.51
CA SER A 390 -5.72 1.66 1.95
C SER A 390 -4.68 1.46 3.05
N PHE A 391 -3.69 2.36 3.19
CA PHE A 391 -2.67 2.27 4.24
C PHE A 391 -3.06 3.00 5.52
N LEU A 392 -3.91 4.05 5.42
CA LEU A 392 -4.39 4.78 6.57
C LEU A 392 -5.23 3.92 7.54
N GLN A 393 -5.82 2.83 7.05
CA GLN A 393 -6.57 1.88 7.89
C GLN A 393 -5.73 1.25 9.01
N ARG A 394 -4.39 1.21 8.89
CA ARG A 394 -3.51 0.75 9.98
C ARG A 394 -3.55 1.66 11.19
N ALA A 395 -3.79 2.94 10.99
CA ALA A 395 -3.82 3.95 12.05
C ALA A 395 -5.24 4.24 12.58
N TYR A 396 -6.18 3.31 12.37
CA TYR A 396 -7.59 3.48 12.78
C TYR A 396 -7.73 3.79 14.28
N ASP A 397 -7.04 3.04 15.14
CA ASP A 397 -7.07 3.26 16.59
C ASP A 397 -6.52 4.65 16.97
N GLN A 398 -5.38 5.05 16.36
CA GLN A 398 -4.77 6.34 16.63
C GLN A 398 -5.61 7.52 16.12
N ILE A 399 -6.32 7.35 15.01
CA ILE A 399 -7.28 8.36 14.52
C ILE A 399 -8.42 8.53 15.55
N LEU A 400 -9.01 7.42 15.99
CA LEU A 400 -10.11 7.41 16.93
C LEU A 400 -9.69 7.94 18.31
N HIS A 401 -8.65 7.34 18.90
CA HIS A 401 -8.26 7.55 20.29
C HIS A 401 -7.39 8.80 20.47
N ASP A 402 -6.31 8.95 19.65
CA ASP A 402 -5.35 10.02 19.88
C ASP A 402 -5.78 11.35 19.27
N VAL A 403 -6.58 11.32 18.19
CA VAL A 403 -7.00 12.54 17.50
C VAL A 403 -8.46 12.90 17.76
N CYS A 404 -9.41 12.02 17.39
CA CYS A 404 -10.83 12.38 17.39
C CYS A 404 -11.43 12.49 18.79
N LEU A 405 -11.02 11.61 19.71
CA LEU A 405 -11.48 11.67 21.11
C LEU A 405 -11.12 13.03 21.75
N GLN A 406 -9.95 13.56 21.42
CA GLN A 406 -9.44 14.84 21.91
C GLN A 406 -9.85 16.04 21.03
N LYS A 407 -10.53 15.82 19.90
CA LYS A 407 -10.93 16.84 18.92
C LYS A 407 -9.75 17.65 18.38
N LEU A 408 -8.60 17.04 18.20
CA LEU A 408 -7.39 17.72 17.77
C LEU A 408 -7.49 18.14 16.30
N HIS A 409 -6.99 19.33 15.99
CA HIS A 409 -6.94 19.85 14.62
C HIS A 409 -5.83 19.14 13.84
N VAL A 410 -6.16 17.97 13.28
CA VAL A 410 -5.33 17.17 12.39
C VAL A 410 -6.05 17.00 11.05
N ILE A 411 -5.36 17.29 9.95
CA ILE A 411 -5.89 17.13 8.59
C ILE A 411 -5.33 15.84 8.01
N PHE A 412 -6.19 14.87 7.77
CA PHE A 412 -5.86 13.64 7.06
C PHE A 412 -6.07 13.85 5.56
N ALA A 413 -4.99 14.05 4.79
CA ALA A 413 -5.03 14.13 3.34
C ALA A 413 -4.95 12.72 2.77
N ILE A 414 -6.12 12.14 2.48
CA ILE A 414 -6.29 10.75 2.06
C ILE A 414 -6.18 10.68 0.54
N ASP A 415 -4.98 10.38 0.05
CA ASP A 415 -4.74 10.15 -1.38
C ASP A 415 -5.18 8.74 -1.79
N ARG A 416 -5.57 8.54 -3.04
CA ARG A 416 -6.00 7.26 -3.61
C ARG A 416 -7.27 6.69 -2.98
N SER A 417 -8.20 7.55 -2.60
CA SER A 417 -9.55 7.16 -2.21
C SER A 417 -10.31 6.63 -3.44
N GLY A 418 -11.15 5.61 -3.24
CA GLY A 418 -11.85 4.90 -4.32
C GLY A 418 -10.98 3.88 -5.05
N LEU A 419 -11.32 3.59 -6.30
CA LEU A 419 -10.60 2.62 -7.13
C LEU A 419 -9.23 3.16 -7.57
N VAL A 420 -8.18 2.35 -7.38
CA VAL A 420 -6.80 2.70 -7.77
C VAL A 420 -6.28 1.89 -8.96
N GLY A 421 -6.92 0.78 -9.28
CA GLY A 421 -6.72 0.02 -10.50
C GLY A 421 -5.74 -1.16 -10.38
N ALA A 422 -4.58 -1.05 -11.00
CA ALA A 422 -3.70 -2.17 -11.32
C ALA A 422 -3.08 -2.94 -10.13
N ASP A 423 -3.06 -2.38 -8.92
CA ASP A 423 -2.54 -3.04 -7.72
C ASP A 423 -3.60 -3.88 -6.97
N GLY A 424 -4.85 -3.80 -7.39
CA GLY A 424 -5.92 -4.72 -7.03
C GLY A 424 -6.43 -4.62 -5.60
N ASP A 425 -6.97 -5.73 -5.13
CA ASP A 425 -7.73 -5.89 -3.89
C ASP A 425 -7.01 -5.42 -2.62
N THR A 426 -5.70 -5.43 -2.61
CA THR A 426 -4.90 -4.97 -1.47
C THR A 426 -4.68 -3.45 -1.44
N HIS A 427 -4.95 -2.74 -2.54
CA HIS A 427 -4.65 -1.32 -2.68
C HIS A 427 -5.86 -0.43 -2.98
N GLN A 428 -7.04 -1.00 -3.29
CA GLN A 428 -8.25 -0.21 -3.52
C GLN A 428 -8.60 0.59 -2.26
N GLY A 429 -8.83 1.90 -2.43
CA GLY A 429 -9.13 2.83 -1.35
C GLY A 429 -10.64 2.98 -1.10
N ILE A 430 -11.36 1.86 -1.08
CA ILE A 430 -12.83 1.82 -1.05
C ILE A 430 -13.45 1.71 0.34
N PHE A 431 -12.64 1.68 1.39
CA PHE A 431 -13.09 1.46 2.76
C PHE A 431 -12.95 2.69 3.66
N ASP A 432 -12.34 3.78 3.19
CA ASP A 432 -11.97 4.90 4.06
C ASP A 432 -13.20 5.65 4.63
N THR A 433 -14.25 5.83 3.85
CA THR A 433 -15.51 6.39 4.38
C THR A 433 -16.09 5.47 5.45
N ALA A 434 -16.12 4.17 5.22
CA ALA A 434 -16.72 3.20 6.14
C ALA A 434 -15.99 3.16 7.49
N PHE A 435 -14.65 3.13 7.53
CA PHE A 435 -13.92 3.09 8.80
C PHE A 435 -13.78 4.45 9.49
N LEU A 436 -14.09 5.58 8.80
CA LEU A 436 -14.02 6.92 9.40
C LEU A 436 -15.39 7.47 9.80
N SER A 437 -16.46 7.07 9.10
CA SER A 437 -17.78 7.69 9.26
C SER A 437 -18.38 7.51 10.66
N HIS A 438 -18.13 6.38 11.33
CA HIS A 438 -18.63 6.12 12.67
C HIS A 438 -17.78 6.72 13.81
N ILE A 439 -16.59 7.28 13.51
CA ILE A 439 -15.73 7.90 14.54
C ILE A 439 -16.33 9.25 14.96
N PRO A 440 -16.72 9.47 16.24
CA PRO A 440 -17.21 10.76 16.70
C PRO A 440 -16.20 11.90 16.45
N ASN A 441 -16.70 13.10 16.23
CA ASN A 441 -15.93 14.32 15.94
C ASN A 441 -15.17 14.36 14.61
N MET A 442 -15.04 13.24 13.88
CA MET A 442 -14.43 13.22 12.55
C MET A 442 -15.31 13.98 11.56
N THR A 443 -14.70 14.87 10.79
CA THR A 443 -15.33 15.50 9.62
C THR A 443 -14.74 14.90 8.34
N ILE A 444 -15.59 14.50 7.37
CA ILE A 444 -15.15 13.90 6.12
C ILE A 444 -15.62 14.75 4.94
N ILE A 445 -14.69 15.18 4.09
CA ILE A 445 -14.96 15.98 2.91
C ILE A 445 -14.35 15.30 1.66
N ALA A 446 -15.15 15.19 0.58
CA ALA A 446 -14.77 14.58 -0.70
C ALA A 446 -15.02 15.58 -1.85
N PRO A 447 -14.01 16.36 -2.25
CA PRO A 447 -14.15 17.35 -3.31
C PRO A 447 -14.46 16.74 -4.68
N LYS A 448 -15.37 17.36 -5.43
CA LYS A 448 -15.79 16.92 -6.78
C LYS A 448 -14.75 17.15 -7.86
N ASN A 449 -13.95 18.21 -7.73
CA ASN A 449 -12.99 18.63 -8.73
C ASN A 449 -11.79 19.34 -8.11
N ARG A 450 -10.81 19.72 -8.95
CA ARG A 450 -9.56 20.36 -8.50
C ARG A 450 -9.76 21.73 -7.84
N TYR A 451 -10.81 22.46 -8.19
CA TYR A 451 -11.11 23.77 -7.61
C TYR A 451 -11.65 23.60 -6.19
N GLU A 452 -12.59 22.69 -6.03
CA GLU A 452 -13.16 22.35 -4.71
C GLU A 452 -12.09 21.72 -3.80
N LEU A 453 -11.18 20.87 -4.34
CA LEU A 453 -10.04 20.35 -3.57
C LEU A 453 -9.19 21.49 -2.99
N THR A 454 -8.88 22.53 -3.78
CA THR A 454 -8.11 23.68 -3.32
C THR A 454 -8.85 24.43 -2.20
N ARG A 455 -10.17 24.65 -2.35
CA ARG A 455 -11.03 25.29 -1.36
C ARG A 455 -11.19 24.45 -0.08
N ALA A 456 -11.34 23.14 -0.23
CA ALA A 456 -11.44 22.22 0.89
C ALA A 456 -10.17 22.21 1.74
N MET A 457 -8.99 22.36 1.15
CA MET A 457 -7.74 22.51 1.89
C MET A 457 -7.69 23.84 2.67
N GLU A 458 -8.13 24.95 2.08
CA GLU A 458 -8.24 26.24 2.77
C GLU A 458 -9.20 26.16 3.95
N TRP A 459 -10.37 25.56 3.71
CA TRP A 459 -11.38 25.35 4.74
C TRP A 459 -10.86 24.46 5.88
N ALA A 460 -10.20 23.35 5.55
CA ALA A 460 -9.67 22.40 6.55
C ALA A 460 -8.59 23.02 7.44
N VAL A 461 -7.76 23.92 6.92
CA VAL A 461 -6.77 24.68 7.72
C VAL A 461 -7.44 25.67 8.66
N ALA A 462 -8.60 26.22 8.31
CA ALA A 462 -9.35 27.17 9.12
C ALA A 462 -10.29 26.50 10.14
N TYR A 463 -10.64 25.22 9.94
CA TYR A 463 -11.56 24.47 10.79
C TYR A 463 -10.85 23.93 12.03
N ASP A 464 -11.41 24.15 13.22
CA ASP A 464 -10.84 23.68 14.49
C ASP A 464 -11.41 22.30 14.85
N GLY A 465 -10.78 21.25 14.32
CA GLY A 465 -11.16 19.86 14.56
C GLY A 465 -10.52 18.88 13.57
N PRO A 466 -10.70 17.57 13.74
CA PRO A 466 -10.15 16.57 12.84
C PRO A 466 -10.90 16.53 11.51
N VAL A 467 -10.15 16.56 10.41
CA VAL A 467 -10.70 16.57 9.04
C VAL A 467 -10.05 15.48 8.21
N ALA A 468 -10.86 14.62 7.60
CA ALA A 468 -10.46 13.70 6.53
C ALA A 468 -10.82 14.33 5.17
N LEU A 469 -9.81 14.75 4.43
CA LEU A 469 -9.91 15.27 3.08
C LEU A 469 -9.52 14.17 2.11
N LYS A 470 -10.49 13.59 1.40
CA LYS A 470 -10.25 12.43 0.53
C LYS A 470 -10.33 12.77 -0.94
N TYR A 471 -9.41 12.24 -1.74
CA TYR A 471 -9.37 12.44 -3.19
C TYR A 471 -8.76 11.24 -3.91
N SER A 472 -9.22 11.01 -5.16
CA SER A 472 -8.87 9.85 -5.96
C SER A 472 -7.48 9.96 -6.60
N ARG A 473 -6.92 8.81 -6.99
CA ARG A 473 -5.75 8.71 -7.86
C ARG A 473 -6.08 9.23 -9.27
N GLY A 474 -5.10 9.85 -9.93
CA GLY A 474 -5.17 10.18 -11.35
C GLY A 474 -5.44 11.64 -11.65
N GLU A 475 -6.01 11.90 -12.83
CA GLU A 475 -6.25 13.25 -13.33
C GLU A 475 -7.26 14.00 -12.47
N ALA A 476 -6.92 15.24 -12.14
CA ALA A 476 -7.81 16.13 -11.40
C ALA A 476 -8.90 16.66 -12.33
N TYR A 477 -10.15 16.30 -12.04
CA TYR A 477 -11.29 16.71 -12.84
C TYR A 477 -11.39 18.23 -12.95
N TYR A 478 -11.69 18.71 -14.19
CA TYR A 478 -11.68 20.14 -14.54
C TYR A 478 -13.08 20.72 -14.73
N GLY A 479 -14.10 19.85 -14.90
CA GLY A 479 -15.48 20.28 -15.13
C GLY A 479 -16.13 20.94 -13.91
N LEU A 480 -17.33 21.44 -14.09
CA LEU A 480 -18.14 22.14 -13.07
C LEU A 480 -17.40 23.29 -12.37
N LYS A 481 -16.52 23.97 -13.08
CA LYS A 481 -15.70 25.09 -12.54
C LYS A 481 -16.53 26.30 -12.13
N GLU A 482 -17.68 26.50 -12.76
CA GLU A 482 -18.67 27.55 -12.47
C GLU A 482 -19.34 27.36 -11.10
N TYR A 483 -19.40 26.10 -10.62
CA TYR A 483 -19.89 25.73 -9.30
C TYR A 483 -18.70 25.70 -8.32
N ASN A 484 -18.12 26.87 -8.06
CA ASN A 484 -16.98 27.03 -7.15
C ASN A 484 -17.34 28.01 -6.02
N VAL A 485 -18.34 27.63 -5.23
CA VAL A 485 -18.83 28.39 -4.09
C VAL A 485 -18.01 28.12 -2.84
N ASP A 486 -18.12 28.99 -1.85
CA ASP A 486 -17.45 28.81 -0.56
C ASP A 486 -17.96 27.53 0.13
N ILE A 487 -17.06 26.90 0.88
CA ILE A 487 -17.37 25.66 1.61
C ILE A 487 -17.95 26.04 2.97
N GLU A 488 -19.22 25.67 3.19
CA GLU A 488 -19.89 25.73 4.46
C GLU A 488 -19.88 24.35 5.13
N TYR A 489 -19.64 24.33 6.45
CA TYR A 489 -19.58 23.09 7.21
C TYR A 489 -20.85 22.26 7.11
N GLY A 490 -20.71 21.00 6.71
CA GLY A 490 -21.82 20.06 6.61
C GLY A 490 -22.81 20.35 5.47
N ARG A 491 -22.46 21.20 4.49
CA ARG A 491 -23.36 21.56 3.39
C ARG A 491 -22.95 20.89 2.07
N SER A 492 -23.94 20.28 1.45
CA SER A 492 -23.91 19.82 0.06
C SER A 492 -24.04 20.99 -0.91
N GLU A 493 -23.79 20.74 -2.18
CA GLU A 493 -23.93 21.75 -3.22
C GLU A 493 -24.95 21.31 -4.27
N MET A 494 -26.04 22.08 -4.42
CA MET A 494 -27.00 21.91 -5.49
C MET A 494 -26.38 22.38 -6.81
N ILE A 495 -26.10 21.45 -7.74
CA ILE A 495 -25.58 21.77 -9.07
C ILE A 495 -26.73 22.13 -10.00
N HIS A 496 -27.73 21.26 -10.09
CA HIS A 496 -28.92 21.51 -10.88
C HIS A 496 -30.18 21.13 -10.10
N ARG A 497 -31.21 21.97 -10.21
CA ARG A 497 -32.53 21.64 -9.67
C ARG A 497 -33.43 21.13 -10.81
N GLY A 498 -33.97 19.97 -10.62
CA GLY A 498 -34.90 19.33 -11.55
C GLY A 498 -36.12 18.78 -10.84
N GLN A 499 -36.73 17.79 -11.42
CA GLN A 499 -37.94 17.10 -10.95
C GLN A 499 -37.73 15.59 -10.99
N LYS A 500 -38.72 14.82 -10.58
CA LYS A 500 -38.80 13.35 -10.63
C LYS A 500 -37.83 12.64 -9.66
N LEU A 501 -36.53 12.83 -9.80
CA LEU A 501 -35.50 12.09 -9.08
C LEU A 501 -34.35 13.03 -8.75
N ALA A 502 -33.68 12.79 -7.63
CA ALA A 502 -32.46 13.47 -7.25
C ALA A 502 -31.24 12.52 -7.33
N ILE A 503 -30.18 12.95 -8.03
CA ILE A 503 -28.88 12.29 -8.06
C ILE A 503 -27.99 13.01 -7.04
N VAL A 504 -27.46 12.28 -6.05
CA VAL A 504 -26.47 12.76 -5.08
C VAL A 504 -25.16 12.02 -5.29
N ALA A 505 -24.14 12.70 -5.79
CA ALA A 505 -22.86 12.09 -6.14
C ALA A 505 -21.73 12.49 -5.18
N VAL A 506 -20.82 11.56 -4.93
CA VAL A 506 -19.73 11.67 -3.98
C VAL A 506 -18.38 11.82 -4.69
N GLY A 507 -17.65 12.89 -4.41
CA GLY A 507 -16.26 13.07 -4.81
C GLY A 507 -16.01 12.88 -6.31
N ASN A 508 -15.14 11.95 -6.68
CA ASN A 508 -14.81 11.65 -8.09
C ASN A 508 -15.98 11.10 -8.90
N MET A 509 -17.02 10.55 -8.25
CA MET A 509 -18.21 10.07 -8.96
C MET A 509 -19.13 11.21 -9.46
N VAL A 510 -18.90 12.44 -9.03
CA VAL A 510 -19.57 13.62 -9.59
C VAL A 510 -19.30 13.75 -11.10
N GLN A 511 -18.09 13.39 -11.56
CA GLN A 511 -17.75 13.37 -12.98
C GLN A 511 -18.58 12.34 -13.79
N GLU A 512 -18.82 11.16 -13.22
CA GLU A 512 -19.65 10.14 -13.87
C GLU A 512 -21.14 10.54 -13.84
N ALA A 513 -21.58 11.09 -12.71
CA ALA A 513 -22.94 11.58 -12.53
C ALA A 513 -23.28 12.76 -13.47
N GLU A 514 -22.33 13.66 -13.76
CA GLU A 514 -22.50 14.73 -14.75
C GLU A 514 -22.79 14.17 -16.14
N LYS A 515 -22.05 13.16 -16.59
CA LYS A 515 -22.30 12.48 -17.89
C LYS A 515 -23.71 11.87 -17.95
N VAL A 516 -24.16 11.28 -16.84
CA VAL A 516 -25.50 10.71 -16.70
C VAL A 516 -26.56 11.82 -16.75
N TYR A 517 -26.36 12.91 -16.02
CA TYR A 517 -27.23 14.07 -16.00
C TYR A 517 -27.40 14.66 -17.41
N ASP A 518 -26.31 14.90 -18.13
CA ASP A 518 -26.32 15.47 -19.48
C ASP A 518 -27.12 14.59 -20.47
N ARG A 519 -26.97 13.26 -20.36
CA ARG A 519 -27.73 12.31 -21.20
C ARG A 519 -29.21 12.32 -20.85
N LEU A 520 -29.58 12.32 -19.57
CA LEU A 520 -30.96 12.40 -19.13
C LEU A 520 -31.62 13.71 -19.61
N LEU A 521 -30.88 14.82 -19.50
CA LEU A 521 -31.36 16.12 -19.99
C LEU A 521 -31.54 16.14 -21.49
N ALA A 522 -30.63 15.54 -22.26
CA ALA A 522 -30.75 15.39 -23.72
C ALA A 522 -31.99 14.55 -24.13
N ASP A 523 -32.34 13.56 -23.29
CA ASP A 523 -33.57 12.75 -23.45
C ASP A 523 -34.85 13.46 -22.96
N GLY A 524 -34.74 14.72 -22.56
CA GLY A 524 -35.90 15.50 -22.06
C GLY A 524 -36.26 15.19 -20.59
N THR A 525 -35.39 14.52 -19.84
CA THR A 525 -35.61 14.21 -18.42
C THR A 525 -34.74 15.13 -17.56
N ASN A 526 -35.34 16.10 -16.90
CA ASN A 526 -34.63 17.02 -15.99
C ASN A 526 -34.69 16.49 -14.56
N VAL A 527 -33.59 16.02 -14.05
CA VAL A 527 -33.42 15.51 -12.69
C VAL A 527 -32.63 16.52 -11.80
N THR A 528 -32.79 16.44 -10.50
CA THR A 528 -31.95 17.20 -9.57
C THR A 528 -30.57 16.56 -9.49
N PHE A 529 -29.49 17.38 -9.46
CA PHE A 529 -28.11 16.93 -9.36
C PHE A 529 -27.39 17.66 -8.21
N VAL A 530 -26.88 16.91 -7.25
CA VAL A 530 -26.24 17.38 -6.01
C VAL A 530 -24.85 16.78 -5.86
N ASN A 531 -23.88 17.60 -5.51
CA ASN A 531 -22.57 17.19 -4.99
C ASN A 531 -22.67 17.05 -3.48
N ALA A 532 -22.48 15.84 -2.95
CA ALA A 532 -22.55 15.56 -1.52
C ALA A 532 -21.54 16.37 -0.69
N ARG A 533 -20.36 16.61 -1.23
CA ARG A 533 -19.23 17.37 -0.65
C ARG A 533 -18.82 16.89 0.74
N PHE A 534 -19.68 17.01 1.77
CA PHE A 534 -19.46 16.45 3.09
C PHE A 534 -20.11 15.08 3.22
N LEU A 535 -19.31 14.10 3.62
CA LEU A 535 -19.79 12.74 3.91
C LEU A 535 -20.10 12.58 5.38
N LYS A 536 -19.46 13.40 6.22
CA LYS A 536 -19.75 13.54 7.65
C LYS A 536 -19.40 14.94 8.14
N PRO A 537 -20.34 15.65 8.78
CA PRO A 537 -21.76 15.27 8.86
C PRO A 537 -22.41 15.24 7.48
N ILE A 538 -23.46 14.43 7.33
CA ILE A 538 -24.32 14.49 6.14
C ILE A 538 -25.15 15.78 6.19
N ASP A 539 -25.50 16.34 5.01
CA ASP A 539 -26.36 17.51 4.92
C ASP A 539 -27.83 17.12 5.07
N THR A 540 -28.31 17.09 6.29
CA THR A 540 -29.69 16.71 6.61
C THR A 540 -30.73 17.67 6.03
N ASP A 541 -30.40 18.97 5.93
CA ASP A 541 -31.33 19.96 5.35
C ASP A 541 -31.51 19.72 3.85
N MET A 542 -30.44 19.35 3.13
CA MET A 542 -30.51 18.97 1.73
C MET A 542 -31.37 17.70 1.55
N ILE A 543 -31.17 16.68 2.38
CA ILE A 543 -31.96 15.44 2.31
C ILE A 543 -33.44 15.73 2.60
N ASP A 544 -33.74 16.52 3.61
CA ASP A 544 -35.11 16.95 3.95
C ASP A 544 -35.76 17.78 2.81
N GLU A 545 -34.99 18.59 2.09
CA GLU A 545 -35.46 19.34 0.92
C GLU A 545 -35.75 18.38 -0.23
N LEU A 546 -34.82 17.47 -0.55
CA LEU A 546 -34.97 16.51 -1.64
C LEU A 546 -36.15 15.57 -1.41
N SER A 547 -36.39 15.12 -0.17
CA SER A 547 -37.50 14.22 0.17
C SER A 547 -38.89 14.85 -0.01
N LYS A 548 -39.01 16.18 0.02
CA LYS A 548 -40.28 16.89 -0.24
C LYS A 548 -40.59 17.00 -1.73
N ASP A 549 -39.55 17.15 -2.55
CA ASP A 549 -39.68 17.45 -3.96
C ASP A 549 -39.54 16.21 -4.87
N HIS A 550 -39.01 15.10 -4.33
CA HIS A 550 -38.70 13.89 -5.10
C HIS A 550 -39.13 12.62 -4.37
N LYS A 551 -39.55 11.62 -5.14
CA LYS A 551 -39.84 10.27 -4.62
C LYS A 551 -38.62 9.38 -4.54
N HIS A 552 -37.56 9.68 -5.30
CA HIS A 552 -36.33 8.89 -5.34
C HIS A 552 -35.11 9.77 -5.18
N ILE A 553 -34.17 9.32 -4.33
CA ILE A 553 -32.80 9.80 -4.22
C ILE A 553 -31.87 8.67 -4.67
N VAL A 554 -31.05 8.91 -5.68
CA VAL A 554 -30.01 7.99 -6.13
C VAL A 554 -28.66 8.50 -5.65
N VAL A 555 -28.03 7.78 -4.70
CA VAL A 555 -26.66 8.07 -4.25
C VAL A 555 -25.67 7.32 -5.12
N ILE A 556 -24.62 8.03 -5.59
CA ILE A 556 -23.57 7.46 -6.43
C ILE A 556 -22.21 7.66 -5.73
N GLU A 557 -21.57 6.57 -5.33
CA GLU A 557 -20.27 6.59 -4.65
C GLU A 557 -19.36 5.45 -5.10
N GLU A 558 -18.03 5.65 -5.05
CA GLU A 558 -17.01 4.65 -5.40
C GLU A 558 -16.40 4.06 -4.12
N GLU A 559 -17.26 3.64 -3.21
CA GLU A 559 -16.97 3.11 -1.87
C GLU A 559 -17.73 1.81 -1.64
N ILE A 560 -17.32 1.05 -0.62
CA ILE A 560 -18.12 -0.08 -0.14
C ILE A 560 -19.48 0.44 0.36
N LYS A 561 -20.57 -0.25 -0.01
CA LYS A 561 -21.93 0.18 0.32
C LYS A 561 -22.15 0.28 1.83
N HIS A 562 -21.71 -0.75 2.57
CA HIS A 562 -21.86 -0.82 4.03
C HIS A 562 -20.94 0.19 4.72
N GLY A 563 -21.54 1.18 5.41
CA GLY A 563 -20.82 2.27 6.07
C GLY A 563 -20.34 3.38 5.14
N GLY A 564 -20.66 3.31 3.83
CA GLY A 564 -20.48 4.39 2.87
C GLY A 564 -21.47 5.53 3.08
N TYR A 565 -21.35 6.59 2.27
CA TYR A 565 -22.23 7.77 2.37
C TYR A 565 -23.69 7.41 2.09
N GLY A 566 -23.95 6.54 1.14
CA GLY A 566 -25.31 6.12 0.81
C GLY A 566 -26.02 5.44 1.97
N SER A 567 -25.32 4.60 2.75
CA SER A 567 -25.90 3.97 3.94
C SER A 567 -26.23 4.98 5.05
N LEU A 568 -25.44 6.04 5.21
CA LEU A 568 -25.75 7.12 6.16
C LEU A 568 -26.99 7.90 5.74
N VAL A 569 -27.22 8.08 4.43
CA VAL A 569 -28.44 8.69 3.88
C VAL A 569 -29.64 7.76 4.10
N GLU A 570 -29.50 6.45 3.84
CA GLU A 570 -30.56 5.46 4.10
C GLU A 570 -30.95 5.46 5.61
N GLU A 571 -29.97 5.43 6.52
CA GLU A 571 -30.22 5.51 7.98
C GLU A 571 -31.00 6.78 8.36
N TYR A 572 -30.57 7.94 7.85
CA TYR A 572 -31.24 9.20 8.15
C TYR A 572 -32.69 9.23 7.66
N VAL A 573 -32.93 8.78 6.41
CA VAL A 573 -34.27 8.71 5.81
C VAL A 573 -35.18 7.79 6.63
N MET A 574 -34.70 6.64 7.05
CA MET A 574 -35.42 5.68 7.89
C MET A 574 -35.74 6.24 9.28
N ASP A 575 -34.75 6.83 9.96
CA ASP A 575 -34.90 7.37 11.29
C ASP A 575 -35.89 8.55 11.34
N ARG A 576 -35.93 9.34 10.28
CA ARG A 576 -36.80 10.49 10.13
C ARG A 576 -38.17 10.16 9.52
N HIS A 577 -38.37 8.91 9.09
CA HIS A 577 -39.59 8.44 8.40
C HIS A 577 -39.93 9.31 7.18
N LEU A 578 -38.91 9.70 6.38
CA LEU A 578 -39.14 10.51 5.18
C LEU A 578 -39.77 9.64 4.08
N ASP A 579 -40.74 10.23 3.36
CA ASP A 579 -41.45 9.56 2.26
C ASP A 579 -40.64 9.67 0.94
N VAL A 580 -39.49 8.99 0.92
CA VAL A 580 -38.58 8.98 -0.23
C VAL A 580 -37.83 7.64 -0.27
N ASP A 581 -37.74 7.06 -1.45
CA ASP A 581 -36.92 5.87 -1.69
C ASP A 581 -35.47 6.24 -1.95
N VAL A 582 -34.54 5.52 -1.34
CA VAL A 582 -33.10 5.70 -1.56
C VAL A 582 -32.54 4.52 -2.31
N THR A 583 -31.88 4.78 -3.44
CA THR A 583 -31.11 3.76 -4.18
C THR A 583 -29.63 4.10 -4.10
N VAL A 584 -28.83 3.19 -3.54
CA VAL A 584 -27.37 3.36 -3.46
C VAL A 584 -26.70 2.61 -4.62
N CYS A 585 -25.94 3.36 -5.43
CA CYS A 585 -25.03 2.85 -6.44
C CYS A 585 -23.61 2.91 -5.87
N ALA A 586 -23.15 1.79 -5.32
CA ALA A 586 -21.88 1.65 -4.60
C ALA A 586 -21.28 0.28 -4.88
N ILE A 587 -20.13 0.00 -4.30
CA ILE A 587 -19.48 -1.31 -4.36
C ILE A 587 -20.16 -2.24 -3.33
N GLU A 588 -20.68 -3.36 -3.80
CA GLU A 588 -21.28 -4.38 -2.94
C GLU A 588 -20.22 -5.06 -2.06
N ASP A 589 -20.63 -5.92 -1.13
CA ASP A 589 -19.76 -6.63 -0.17
C ASP A 589 -18.77 -7.57 -0.88
N THR A 590 -17.74 -6.97 -1.50
CA THR A 590 -16.70 -7.70 -2.27
C THR A 590 -15.37 -6.95 -2.29
N PHE A 591 -14.27 -7.70 -2.37
CA PHE A 591 -12.97 -7.16 -2.72
C PHE A 591 -12.85 -6.97 -4.23
N VAL A 592 -12.36 -5.79 -4.65
CA VAL A 592 -12.25 -5.45 -6.07
C VAL A 592 -10.88 -5.83 -6.61
N GLN A 593 -10.85 -6.71 -7.61
CA GLN A 593 -9.64 -7.17 -8.28
C GLN A 593 -8.87 -6.04 -8.99
N HIS A 594 -7.69 -6.38 -9.53
CA HIS A 594 -6.89 -5.47 -10.35
C HIS A 594 -7.44 -5.31 -11.78
N GLY A 595 -7.16 -4.16 -12.39
CA GLY A 595 -7.58 -3.77 -13.73
C GLY A 595 -7.45 -2.27 -13.92
N SER A 596 -7.84 -1.72 -15.08
CA SER A 596 -8.02 -0.28 -15.22
C SER A 596 -9.25 0.20 -14.45
N VAL A 597 -9.26 1.44 -13.98
CA VAL A 597 -10.41 1.99 -13.25
C VAL A 597 -11.68 1.93 -14.12
N GLU A 598 -11.57 2.16 -15.42
CA GLU A 598 -12.69 2.08 -16.36
C GLU A 598 -13.26 0.66 -16.48
N GLU A 599 -12.42 -0.37 -16.54
CA GLU A 599 -12.86 -1.78 -16.56
C GLU A 599 -13.53 -2.15 -15.24
N LEU A 600 -12.95 -1.72 -14.11
CA LEU A 600 -13.49 -1.98 -12.78
C LEU A 600 -14.86 -1.31 -12.58
N ARG A 601 -15.02 -0.04 -13.00
CA ARG A 601 -16.32 0.65 -12.95
C ARG A 601 -17.38 -0.08 -13.77
N ARG A 602 -17.05 -0.54 -14.99
CA ARG A 602 -17.99 -1.34 -15.81
C ARG A 602 -18.38 -2.65 -15.13
N MET A 603 -17.39 -3.37 -14.58
CA MET A 603 -17.66 -4.61 -13.83
C MET A 603 -18.61 -4.36 -12.65
N LEU A 604 -18.41 -3.25 -11.93
CA LEU A 604 -19.18 -2.85 -10.76
C LEU A 604 -20.49 -2.12 -11.10
N LYS A 605 -20.74 -1.83 -12.39
CA LYS A 605 -21.88 -1.05 -12.88
C LYS A 605 -21.92 0.38 -12.30
N LEU A 606 -20.75 0.97 -12.12
CA LEU A 606 -20.54 2.34 -11.66
C LEU A 606 -20.05 3.28 -12.77
N ASP A 607 -19.94 2.80 -14.00
CA ASP A 607 -19.70 3.62 -15.18
C ASP A 607 -20.97 4.39 -15.60
N ALA A 608 -20.79 5.47 -16.36
CA ALA A 608 -21.89 6.36 -16.75
C ALA A 608 -23.01 5.64 -17.55
N ASP A 609 -22.67 4.63 -18.37
CA ASP A 609 -23.66 3.89 -19.14
C ASP A 609 -24.55 3.03 -18.22
N SER A 610 -23.95 2.27 -17.34
CA SER A 610 -24.65 1.41 -16.36
C SER A 610 -25.51 2.24 -15.39
N LEU A 611 -24.98 3.37 -14.93
CA LEU A 611 -25.71 4.29 -14.05
C LEU A 611 -26.90 4.93 -14.76
N TYR A 612 -26.72 5.37 -16.03
CA TYR A 612 -27.81 5.92 -16.83
C TYR A 612 -28.94 4.91 -17.00
N ASP A 613 -28.64 3.67 -17.39
CA ASP A 613 -29.66 2.62 -17.60
C ASP A 613 -30.42 2.32 -16.30
N ARG A 614 -29.72 2.27 -15.16
CA ARG A 614 -30.32 2.04 -13.84
C ARG A 614 -31.27 3.17 -13.46
N ILE A 615 -30.85 4.42 -13.62
CA ILE A 615 -31.67 5.61 -13.30
C ILE A 615 -32.87 5.72 -14.24
N LYS A 616 -32.66 5.44 -15.53
CA LYS A 616 -33.76 5.43 -16.52
C LYS A 616 -34.81 4.38 -16.15
N HIS A 617 -34.41 3.21 -15.67
CA HIS A 617 -35.31 2.16 -15.19
C HIS A 617 -36.15 2.64 -14.00
N ILE A 618 -35.53 3.27 -12.99
CA ILE A 618 -36.24 3.84 -11.83
C ILE A 618 -37.30 4.82 -12.29
N ILE A 619 -36.93 5.78 -13.14
CA ILE A 619 -37.86 6.80 -13.65
C ILE A 619 -39.02 6.20 -14.43
N SER A 620 -38.77 5.11 -15.19
CA SER A 620 -39.83 4.45 -16.01
C SER A 620 -40.80 3.65 -15.14
N THR A 621 -40.38 3.09 -14.04
CA THR A 621 -41.24 2.32 -13.11
C THR A 621 -42.21 3.23 -12.37
N ASP A 622 -41.80 4.44 -11.99
CA ASP A 622 -42.67 5.43 -11.34
C ASP A 622 -43.74 5.99 -12.26
N CYS A 623 -43.55 5.95 -13.57
CA CYS A 623 -44.57 6.43 -14.53
C CYS A 623 -45.70 5.41 -14.74
N THR A 624 -45.60 4.22 -14.16
CA THR A 624 -46.56 3.12 -14.35
C THR A 624 -47.44 2.86 -13.09
N GLU A 625 -47.13 3.52 -11.97
CA GLU A 625 -47.98 3.61 -10.78
C GLU A 625 -48.68 4.99 -10.71
#